data_e1b0fa398ad923b6dc58e69c535452ca
#
_entry.id   e1b0fa398ad923b6dc58e69c535452ca
#
_cell.length_a   1.000
_cell.length_b   1.000
_cell.length_c   1.000
_cell.angle_alpha   90.00
_cell.angle_beta   90.00
_cell.angle_gamma   90.00
#
_symmetry.space_group_name_H-M   'P 1'
#
loop_
_entity.id
_entity.type
_entity.pdbx_description
1 polymer ?
#
loop_
_entity_poly.entity_id
_entity_poly.type
_entity_poly.pdbx_seq_one_letter_code
_entity_poly.pdbx_strand_id
1 'polypeptide(L)'
;MNQRIETITALLDEKKAFDITHIDLSKTPYLVEDVIIATTLANKHALSLLDALKNTLKPLGEVFYQIDDSNEEWIILDLGDLMIHLFTEECRKKFDLEGFLNTYKRESVHQNA
;
A
#
# COMPACT_ATOMS: atom_id res chain seq x y z
N MET A 1 6.02 10.02 14.26
CA MET A 1 5.09 9.38 13.35
C MET A 1 5.17 9.98 11.96
N ASN A 2 5.02 9.18 10.93
CA ASN A 2 5.22 9.62 9.56
C ASN A 2 3.96 10.30 9.02
N GLN A 3 4.04 11.62 8.79
CA GLN A 3 2.91 12.39 8.29
C GLN A 3 2.46 11.92 6.89
N ARG A 4 3.40 11.45 6.10
CA ARG A 4 3.12 10.90 4.76
C ARG A 4 2.19 9.70 4.83
N ILE A 5 2.47 8.78 5.75
CA ILE A 5 1.64 7.59 5.97
C ILE A 5 0.25 8.00 6.44
N GLU A 6 0.17 8.96 7.37
CA GLU A 6 -1.11 9.46 7.87
C GLU A 6 -1.94 10.08 6.77
N THR A 7 -1.32 10.87 5.90
CA THR A 7 -2.01 11.52 4.78
C THR A 7 -2.61 10.48 3.84
N ILE A 8 -1.83 9.46 3.50
CA ILE A 8 -2.28 8.42 2.58
C ILE A 8 -3.40 7.58 3.19
N THR A 9 -3.23 7.14 4.43
CA THR A 9 -4.25 6.31 5.08
C THR A 9 -5.53 7.07 5.34
N ALA A 10 -5.43 8.36 5.69
CA ALA A 10 -6.61 9.21 5.87
C ALA A 10 -7.37 9.41 4.56
N LEU A 11 -6.66 9.60 3.45
CA LEU A 11 -7.28 9.74 2.13
C LEU A 11 -7.99 8.46 1.73
N LEU A 12 -7.36 7.31 1.92
CA LEU A 12 -7.97 6.03 1.61
C LEU A 12 -9.24 5.80 2.42
N ASP A 13 -9.21 6.14 3.70
CA ASP A 13 -10.38 6.01 4.58
C ASP A 13 -11.50 6.95 4.14
N GLU A 14 -11.17 8.20 3.86
CA GLU A 14 -12.13 9.19 3.38
C GLU A 14 -12.83 8.73 2.11
N LYS A 15 -12.11 8.07 1.23
CA LYS A 15 -12.61 7.57 -0.06
C LYS A 15 -13.16 6.16 0.02
N LYS A 16 -13.47 5.68 1.21
CA LYS A 16 -14.20 4.43 1.46
C LYS A 16 -13.42 3.14 1.21
N ALA A 17 -12.10 3.19 1.11
CA ALA A 17 -11.30 1.99 1.18
C ALA A 17 -11.42 1.42 2.60
N PHE A 18 -11.23 0.12 2.78
CA PHE A 18 -11.35 -0.48 4.10
C PHE A 18 -10.22 -1.48 4.35
N ASP A 19 -10.14 -1.95 5.60
CA ASP A 19 -9.05 -2.82 6.05
C ASP A 19 -7.68 -2.23 5.69
N ILE A 20 -7.53 -0.93 5.94
CA ILE A 20 -6.31 -0.19 5.62
C ILE A 20 -5.21 -0.59 6.60
N THR A 21 -4.11 -1.10 6.08
CA THR A 21 -3.01 -1.62 6.88
C THR A 21 -1.70 -0.97 6.44
N HIS A 22 -0.90 -0.52 7.41
CA HIS A 22 0.45 -0.04 7.17
C HIS A 22 1.44 -1.04 7.77
N ILE A 23 2.42 -1.45 6.98
CA ILE A 23 3.47 -2.36 7.42
C ILE A 23 4.80 -1.63 7.31
N ASP A 24 5.47 -1.44 8.44
CA ASP A 24 6.79 -0.81 8.51
C ASP A 24 7.85 -1.90 8.31
N LEU A 25 8.57 -1.81 7.21
CA LEU A 25 9.62 -2.75 6.82
C LEU A 25 11.00 -2.10 6.83
N SER A 26 11.12 -0.90 7.42
CA SER A 26 12.34 -0.10 7.38
C SER A 26 13.54 -0.79 8.04
N LYS A 27 13.29 -1.71 8.96
CA LYS A 27 14.35 -2.45 9.65
C LYS A 27 14.54 -3.86 9.10
N THR A 28 14.05 -4.11 7.90
CA THR A 28 14.11 -5.41 7.25
C THR A 28 14.88 -5.29 5.93
N PRO A 29 15.28 -6.42 5.32
CA PRO A 29 15.94 -6.39 4.02
C PRO A 29 14.98 -6.24 2.83
N TYR A 30 13.68 -5.99 3.08
CA TYR A 30 12.72 -5.83 1.99
C TYR A 30 13.04 -4.59 1.16
N LEU A 31 12.60 -4.57 -0.11
CA LEU A 31 12.99 -3.57 -1.10
C LEU A 31 12.41 -2.17 -0.84
N VAL A 32 11.32 -2.06 -0.08
CA VAL A 32 10.75 -0.76 0.31
C VAL A 32 10.63 -0.68 1.82
N GLU A 33 10.63 0.55 2.34
CA GLU A 33 10.56 0.78 3.78
C GLU A 33 9.14 0.66 4.33
N ASP A 34 8.14 1.03 3.52
CA ASP A 34 6.74 1.04 3.96
C ASP A 34 5.85 0.43 2.90
N VAL A 35 4.85 -0.32 3.34
CA VAL A 35 3.80 -0.84 2.48
C VAL A 35 2.46 -0.47 3.09
N ILE A 36 1.56 0.07 2.26
CA ILE A 36 0.18 0.35 2.66
C ILE A 36 -0.71 -0.55 1.80
N ILE A 37 -1.61 -1.27 2.46
CA ILE A 37 -2.55 -2.17 1.79
C ILE A 37 -3.96 -1.72 2.15
N ALA A 38 -4.82 -1.62 1.16
CA ALA A 38 -6.22 -1.27 1.37
C ALA A 38 -7.11 -2.14 0.50
N THR A 39 -8.32 -2.37 0.94
CA THR A 39 -9.31 -3.15 0.20
C THR A 39 -10.30 -2.21 -0.47
N THR A 40 -10.65 -2.53 -1.71
CA THR A 40 -11.59 -1.75 -2.51
C THR A 40 -12.92 -2.49 -2.62
N LEU A 41 -13.99 -1.71 -2.87
CA LEU A 41 -15.34 -2.28 -3.01
C LEU A 41 -15.57 -2.93 -4.36
N ALA A 42 -14.97 -2.36 -5.43
CA ALA A 42 -15.16 -2.82 -6.79
C ALA A 42 -14.11 -2.17 -7.69
N ASN A 43 -14.02 -2.61 -8.94
CA ASN A 43 -13.03 -2.10 -9.89
C ASN A 43 -13.13 -0.59 -10.11
N LYS A 44 -14.35 -0.06 -10.22
CA LYS A 44 -14.56 1.39 -10.36
C LYS A 44 -14.03 2.14 -9.14
N HIS A 45 -14.23 1.58 -7.96
CA HIS A 45 -13.74 2.17 -6.72
C HIS A 45 -12.21 2.18 -6.72
N ALA A 46 -11.58 1.10 -7.16
CA ALA A 46 -10.12 1.02 -7.25
C ALA A 46 -9.56 2.13 -8.15
N LEU A 47 -10.15 2.35 -9.32
CA LEU A 47 -9.70 3.39 -10.24
C LEU A 47 -9.92 4.79 -9.65
N SER A 48 -11.03 4.98 -8.95
CA SER A 48 -11.31 6.25 -8.26
C SER A 48 -10.27 6.53 -7.18
N LEU A 49 -9.88 5.51 -6.42
CA LEU A 49 -8.82 5.62 -5.41
C LEU A 49 -7.48 5.97 -6.04
N LEU A 50 -7.16 5.32 -7.15
CA LEU A 50 -5.93 5.61 -7.89
C LEU A 50 -5.87 7.08 -8.29
N ASP A 51 -6.96 7.60 -8.87
CA ASP A 51 -7.02 9.01 -9.27
C ASP A 51 -6.90 9.94 -8.07
N ALA A 52 -7.58 9.63 -6.98
CA ALA A 52 -7.53 10.45 -5.76
C ALA A 52 -6.11 10.50 -5.19
N LEU A 53 -5.42 9.35 -5.16
CA LEU A 53 -4.04 9.30 -4.68
C LEU A 53 -3.11 10.14 -5.55
N LYS A 54 -3.21 9.99 -6.87
CA LYS A 54 -2.40 10.78 -7.80
C LYS A 54 -2.66 12.28 -7.63
N ASN A 55 -3.92 12.67 -7.62
CA ASN A 55 -4.30 14.07 -7.56
C ASN A 55 -3.95 14.75 -6.24
N THR A 56 -3.95 14.00 -5.15
CA THR A 56 -3.61 14.52 -3.83
C THR A 56 -2.12 14.51 -3.56
N LEU A 57 -1.42 13.45 -3.93
CA LEU A 57 -0.03 13.25 -3.54
C LEU A 57 0.97 13.94 -4.45
N LYS A 58 0.68 14.07 -5.75
CA LYS A 58 1.59 14.77 -6.66
C LYS A 58 1.85 16.22 -6.25
N PRO A 59 0.82 17.03 -5.91
CA PRO A 59 1.07 18.39 -5.45
C PRO A 59 1.87 18.47 -4.15
N LEU A 60 1.88 17.38 -3.36
CA LEU A 60 2.65 17.32 -2.12
C LEU A 60 4.11 16.88 -2.35
N GLY A 61 4.49 16.68 -3.61
CA GLY A 61 5.86 16.34 -3.95
C GLY A 61 6.14 14.86 -4.14
N GLU A 62 5.12 14.01 -4.06
CA GLU A 62 5.32 12.57 -4.25
C GLU A 62 5.56 12.25 -5.73
N VAL A 63 6.48 11.33 -5.96
CA VAL A 63 6.80 10.85 -7.30
C VAL A 63 6.31 9.40 -7.43
N PHE A 64 5.51 9.16 -8.47
CA PHE A 64 5.03 7.82 -8.78
C PHE A 64 5.97 7.21 -9.81
N TYR A 65 6.94 6.43 -9.35
CA TYR A 65 7.94 5.81 -10.23
C TYR A 65 7.32 4.78 -11.14
N GLN A 66 6.30 4.07 -10.65
CA GLN A 66 5.57 3.09 -11.46
C GLN A 66 4.17 2.92 -10.89
N ILE A 67 3.20 2.77 -11.78
CA ILE A 67 1.83 2.43 -11.42
C ILE A 67 1.45 1.22 -12.26
N ASP A 68 1.09 0.11 -11.60
CA ASP A 68 0.58 -1.07 -12.28
C ASP A 68 -0.92 -1.14 -12.04
N ASP A 69 -1.69 -0.74 -13.05
CA ASP A 69 -3.15 -0.78 -13.03
C ASP A 69 -3.71 -1.73 -14.10
N SER A 70 -2.90 -2.63 -14.59
CA SER A 70 -3.30 -3.60 -15.60
C SER A 70 -4.33 -4.59 -15.07
N ASN A 71 -4.35 -4.81 -13.75
CA ASN A 71 -5.33 -5.64 -13.08
C ASN A 71 -6.05 -4.80 -12.03
N GLU A 72 -7.32 -4.48 -12.27
CA GLU A 72 -8.10 -3.64 -11.36
C GLU A 72 -8.38 -4.30 -10.01
N GLU A 73 -8.16 -5.60 -9.90
CA GLU A 73 -8.30 -6.30 -8.62
C GLU A 73 -7.07 -6.16 -7.74
N TRP A 74 -5.95 -5.72 -8.30
CA TRP A 74 -4.71 -5.49 -7.56
C TRP A 74 -3.91 -4.39 -8.25
N ILE A 75 -4.13 -3.16 -7.81
CA ILE A 75 -3.40 -1.99 -8.32
C ILE A 75 -2.22 -1.71 -7.40
N ILE A 76 -1.05 -1.47 -7.98
CA ILE A 76 0.18 -1.21 -7.23
C ILE A 76 0.71 0.17 -7.62
N LEU A 77 0.98 0.99 -6.60
CA LEU A 77 1.60 2.31 -6.78
C LEU A 77 2.97 2.28 -6.10
N ASP A 78 4.01 2.53 -6.89
CA ASP A 78 5.40 2.53 -6.41
C ASP A 78 5.89 3.97 -6.28
N LEU A 79 6.13 4.39 -5.03
CA LEU A 79 6.63 5.73 -4.71
C LEU A 79 8.11 5.70 -4.31
N GLY A 80 8.83 4.63 -4.62
CA GLY A 80 10.25 4.47 -4.36
C GLY A 80 10.52 3.76 -3.04
N ASP A 81 10.35 4.43 -1.93
CA ASP A 81 10.52 3.87 -0.60
C ASP A 81 9.23 3.40 0.03
N LEU A 82 8.13 3.58 -0.65
CA LEU A 82 6.79 3.20 -0.19
C LEU A 82 6.00 2.64 -1.35
N MET A 83 5.26 1.56 -1.09
CA MET A 83 4.35 0.99 -2.07
C MET A 83 2.94 0.94 -1.50
N ILE A 84 1.96 1.23 -2.35
CA ILE A 84 0.54 1.16 -2.01
C ILE A 84 -0.09 0.06 -2.84
N HIS A 85 -0.80 -0.85 -2.18
CA HIS A 85 -1.51 -1.96 -2.83
C HIS A 85 -3.01 -1.81 -2.61
N LEU A 86 -3.76 -1.75 -3.69
CA LEU A 86 -5.22 -1.67 -3.65
C LEU A 86 -5.77 -3.00 -4.16
N PHE A 87 -6.40 -3.76 -3.28
CA PHE A 87 -6.91 -5.11 -3.57
C PHE A 87 -8.42 -5.16 -3.48
N THR A 88 -9.05 -5.97 -4.34
CA THR A 88 -10.37 -6.48 -3.99
C THR A 88 -10.22 -7.44 -2.82
N GLU A 89 -11.32 -7.68 -2.10
CA GLU A 89 -11.30 -8.58 -0.95
C GLU A 89 -10.84 -9.98 -1.32
N GLU A 90 -11.33 -10.52 -2.42
CA GLU A 90 -10.96 -11.85 -2.88
C GLU A 90 -9.49 -11.96 -3.24
N CYS A 91 -8.99 -10.97 -3.97
CA CYS A 91 -7.60 -10.96 -4.41
C CYS A 91 -6.65 -10.83 -3.20
N ARG A 92 -7.02 -9.99 -2.24
CA ARG A 92 -6.23 -9.80 -1.02
C ARG A 92 -6.08 -11.11 -0.23
N LYS A 93 -7.18 -11.84 -0.07
CA LYS A 93 -7.16 -13.14 0.62
C LYS A 93 -6.34 -14.17 -0.14
N LYS A 94 -6.51 -14.20 -1.44
CA LYS A 94 -5.85 -15.19 -2.29
C LYS A 94 -4.34 -15.07 -2.24
N PHE A 95 -3.82 -13.87 -2.33
CA PHE A 95 -2.37 -13.65 -2.39
C PHE A 95 -1.71 -13.47 -1.03
N ASP A 96 -2.47 -13.04 -0.03
CA ASP A 96 -1.99 -12.87 1.35
C ASP A 96 -0.63 -12.16 1.42
N LEU A 97 -0.55 -10.98 0.81
CA LEU A 97 0.67 -10.18 0.79
C LEU A 97 1.14 -9.86 2.21
N GLU A 98 0.21 -9.60 3.12
CA GLU A 98 0.51 -9.29 4.50
C GLU A 98 1.28 -10.42 5.20
N GLY A 99 0.84 -11.65 4.99
CA GLY A 99 1.52 -12.83 5.53
C GLY A 99 2.93 -12.93 5.00
N PHE A 100 3.10 -12.73 3.69
CA PHE A 100 4.41 -12.74 3.06
C PHE A 100 5.32 -11.65 3.64
N LEU A 101 4.84 -10.42 3.75
CA LEU A 101 5.63 -9.31 4.27
C LEU A 101 5.99 -9.50 5.74
N ASN A 102 5.11 -10.09 6.52
CA ASN A 102 5.38 -10.35 7.92
C ASN A 102 6.49 -11.36 8.14
N THR A 103 6.82 -12.20 7.15
CA THR A 103 7.96 -13.10 7.25
C THR A 103 9.26 -12.30 7.35
N TYR A 104 9.37 -11.18 6.65
CA TYR A 104 10.55 -10.33 6.74
C TYR A 104 10.72 -9.75 8.13
N LYS A 105 9.64 -9.33 8.76
CA LYS A 105 9.68 -8.79 10.13
C LYS A 105 10.11 -9.85 11.14
N ARG A 106 9.60 -11.06 11.01
CA ARG A 106 9.98 -12.17 11.89
C ARG A 106 11.43 -12.56 11.74
N GLU A 107 11.93 -12.60 10.50
CA GLU A 107 13.33 -12.89 10.22
C GLU A 107 14.25 -11.85 10.84
N SER A 108 13.90 -10.57 10.74
CA SER A 108 14.66 -9.48 11.34
C SER A 108 14.76 -9.65 12.86
N VAL A 109 13.65 -9.98 13.50
CA VAL A 109 13.63 -10.21 14.95
C VAL A 109 14.52 -11.39 15.32
N HIS A 110 14.45 -12.48 14.57
CA HIS A 110 15.29 -13.65 14.82
C HIS A 110 16.78 -13.35 14.64
N GLN A 111 17.12 -12.57 13.63
CA GLN A 111 18.51 -12.20 13.37
C GLN A 111 19.09 -11.33 14.48
N ASN A 112 18.27 -10.57 15.15
CA ASN A 112 18.68 -9.66 16.21
C ASN A 112 18.70 -10.33 17.58
N ALA A 113 18.21 -11.53 17.67
CA ALA A 113 18.21 -12.29 18.92
C ALA A 113 19.50 -13.10 19.05
#